data_3b058aefbfeda11b08f269a3e94c70ed
#
_entry.id   3b058aefbfeda11b08f269a3e94c70ed
#
_cell.length_a   1.000
_cell.length_b   1.000
_cell.length_c   1.000
_cell.angle_alpha   90.00
_cell.angle_beta   90.00
_cell.angle_gamma   90.00
#
_symmetry.space_group_name_H-M   'P 1'
#
loop_
_entity.id
_entity.type
_entity.pdbx_description
1 polymer ?
#
loop_
_entity_poly.entity_id
_entity_poly.type
_entity_poly.pdbx_seq_one_letter_code
_entity_poly.pdbx_strand_id
1 'polypeptide(L)'
;MRCPHLVPILALALGTAVSAPAVRAAANIAAPPAAGPWTEARDASPASAPDGGTVVFTRGSGTARRLYIARRHDGTWSAPMQAPFSDRWMDFEPTMAPDGSYLVFVSNRPANGIGHPLDGDWGGKAYPGRGGNLWRVDRVGDGWGTPQRLPDVVNAGTSIFSPTVTKDGSLCFVRVDPANGAFRLYRSRYVHGRYQAAQALALGGDDAHSDYDPAVAPDGSFLVFSSDRPPAPSNGGDLFIAFATRDSWSAPVDLGVVGDEARLGPDHRTLYFSAADHRIHRLALDPWLAQHATVKP
;
A
#
# COMPACT_ATOMS: atom_id res chain seq x y z
N MET A 1 21.75 54.13 53.79
CA MET A 1 22.58 53.20 53.05
C MET A 1 21.63 52.23 52.36
N ARG A 2 21.45 52.37 51.05
CA ARG A 2 20.57 51.51 50.24
C ARG A 2 21.47 50.64 49.35
N CYS A 3 21.37 49.30 49.48
CA CYS A 3 21.99 48.38 48.57
C CYS A 3 21.17 48.25 47.28
N PRO A 4 21.80 48.19 46.09
CA PRO A 4 21.10 47.92 44.87
C PRO A 4 21.03 46.41 44.62
N HIS A 5 19.82 45.89 44.28
CA HIS A 5 19.58 44.52 43.84
C HIS A 5 20.05 44.34 42.40
N LEU A 6 20.98 43.42 42.19
CA LEU A 6 21.33 42.89 40.86
C LEU A 6 20.23 41.92 40.41
N VAL A 7 19.65 42.18 39.24
CA VAL A 7 18.77 41.28 38.52
C VAL A 7 19.60 40.50 37.48
N PRO A 8 19.62 39.17 37.46
CA PRO A 8 20.31 38.44 36.40
C PRO A 8 19.48 38.47 35.10
N ILE A 9 20.11 38.94 34.03
CA ILE A 9 19.57 38.88 32.67
C ILE A 9 19.71 37.43 32.17
N LEU A 10 18.58 36.75 32.03
CA LEU A 10 18.49 35.41 31.39
C LEU A 10 18.55 35.60 29.86
N ALA A 11 19.67 35.29 29.25
CA ALA A 11 19.82 35.29 27.79
C ALA A 11 19.07 34.09 27.21
N LEU A 12 17.95 34.36 26.58
CA LEU A 12 17.17 33.37 25.80
C LEU A 12 17.89 33.15 24.47
N ALA A 13 18.60 32.05 24.33
CA ALA A 13 19.16 31.63 23.04
C ALA A 13 18.02 31.13 22.13
N LEU A 14 17.57 31.95 21.19
CA LEU A 14 16.72 31.52 20.09
C LEU A 14 17.56 30.61 19.18
N GLY A 15 17.38 29.32 19.34
CA GLY A 15 17.84 28.33 18.35
C GLY A 15 16.98 28.44 17.10
N THR A 16 17.51 29.06 16.06
CA THR A 16 16.92 28.97 14.71
C THR A 16 17.04 27.56 14.22
N ALA A 17 15.94 26.79 14.27
CA ALA A 17 15.84 25.54 13.54
C ALA A 17 15.94 25.87 12.04
N VAL A 18 17.10 25.60 11.46
CA VAL A 18 17.28 25.60 10.00
C VAL A 18 16.52 24.39 9.48
N SER A 19 15.31 24.60 9.02
CA SER A 19 14.59 23.61 8.22
C SER A 19 15.41 23.36 6.96
N ALA A 20 15.97 22.16 6.83
CA ALA A 20 16.57 21.73 5.58
C ALA A 20 15.49 21.88 4.48
N PRO A 21 15.82 22.49 3.33
CA PRO A 21 14.87 22.55 2.22
C PRO A 21 14.52 21.14 1.83
N ALA A 22 13.22 20.80 1.82
CA ALA A 22 12.73 19.60 1.18
C ALA A 22 13.24 19.63 -0.27
N VAL A 23 14.17 18.75 -0.60
CA VAL A 23 14.64 18.56 -1.96
C VAL A 23 13.42 18.06 -2.73
N ARG A 24 12.73 18.95 -3.38
CA ARG A 24 11.72 18.63 -4.37
C ARG A 24 12.47 17.91 -5.47
N ALA A 25 12.37 16.57 -5.49
CA ALA A 25 12.86 15.80 -6.63
C ALA A 25 12.15 16.37 -7.86
N ALA A 26 12.93 16.90 -8.78
CA ALA A 26 12.42 17.63 -9.91
C ALA A 26 11.48 16.76 -10.73
N ALA A 27 10.27 17.26 -10.88
CA ALA A 27 9.36 17.13 -12.02
C ALA A 27 9.37 15.82 -12.81
N ASN A 28 8.21 15.21 -12.87
CA ASN A 28 7.78 14.28 -13.93
C ASN A 28 8.86 13.32 -14.41
N ILE A 29 9.22 12.39 -13.53
CA ILE A 29 9.86 11.17 -14.01
C ILE A 29 8.74 10.43 -14.77
N ALA A 30 8.76 10.55 -16.10
CA ALA A 30 7.95 9.71 -16.97
C ALA A 30 8.45 8.28 -16.77
N ALA A 31 7.91 7.62 -15.72
CA ALA A 31 8.20 6.23 -15.49
C ALA A 31 7.67 5.46 -16.70
N PRO A 32 8.51 4.68 -17.41
CA PRO A 32 8.04 3.98 -18.58
C PRO A 32 7.02 2.92 -18.20
N PRO A 33 6.07 2.57 -19.11
CA PRO A 33 5.22 1.41 -18.90
C PRO A 33 6.08 0.19 -18.59
N ALA A 34 5.66 -0.59 -17.59
CA ALA A 34 6.40 -1.76 -17.16
C ALA A 34 6.18 -2.92 -18.13
N ALA A 35 7.26 -3.56 -18.56
CA ALA A 35 7.16 -4.82 -19.29
C ALA A 35 6.63 -5.92 -18.35
N GLY A 36 5.60 -6.64 -18.78
CA GLY A 36 4.96 -7.68 -18.00
C GLY A 36 3.83 -8.36 -18.77
N PRO A 37 3.11 -9.32 -18.15
CA PRO A 37 2.00 -10.01 -18.80
C PRO A 37 0.71 -9.16 -18.82
N TRP A 38 0.71 -8.00 -18.20
CA TRP A 38 -0.41 -7.05 -18.21
C TRP A 38 -0.48 -6.34 -19.57
N THR A 39 -1.46 -6.71 -20.36
CA THR A 39 -1.62 -6.27 -21.75
C THR A 39 -2.85 -5.39 -21.97
N GLU A 40 -3.75 -5.34 -20.98
CA GLU A 40 -4.99 -4.60 -21.09
C GLU A 40 -4.93 -3.30 -20.28
N ALA A 41 -5.63 -2.30 -20.77
CA ALA A 41 -5.90 -1.10 -19.98
C ALA A 41 -6.66 -1.51 -18.71
N ARG A 42 -6.24 -0.97 -17.54
CA ARG A 42 -6.77 -1.30 -16.21
C ARG A 42 -6.32 -2.66 -15.65
N ASP A 43 -5.25 -3.26 -16.20
CA ASP A 43 -4.45 -4.21 -15.44
C ASP A 43 -3.69 -3.44 -14.35
N ALA A 44 -3.73 -3.94 -13.11
CA ALA A 44 -3.26 -3.18 -11.95
C ALA A 44 -2.77 -4.09 -10.81
N SER A 45 -2.12 -3.51 -9.82
CA SER A 45 -1.70 -4.15 -8.56
C SER A 45 -0.94 -5.48 -8.76
N PRO A 46 0.19 -5.53 -9.49
CA PRO A 46 0.90 -6.78 -9.75
C PRO A 46 1.59 -7.30 -8.49
N ALA A 47 1.21 -8.49 -8.02
CA ALA A 47 1.79 -9.22 -6.90
C ALA A 47 2.68 -10.34 -7.42
N SER A 48 3.99 -10.12 -7.41
CA SER A 48 4.98 -11.09 -7.89
C SER A 48 5.35 -12.09 -6.81
N ALA A 49 5.54 -13.35 -7.20
CA ALA A 49 6.21 -14.33 -6.36
C ALA A 49 7.69 -13.95 -6.16
N PRO A 50 8.32 -14.35 -5.03
CA PRO A 50 9.69 -13.93 -4.70
C PRO A 50 10.74 -14.41 -5.72
N ASP A 51 10.48 -15.50 -6.43
CA ASP A 51 11.31 -16.02 -7.51
C ASP A 51 11.12 -15.30 -8.86
N GLY A 52 10.13 -14.37 -8.93
CA GLY A 52 9.75 -13.68 -10.16
C GLY A 52 9.11 -14.57 -11.22
N GLY A 53 8.84 -15.84 -10.91
CA GLY A 53 8.29 -16.85 -11.84
C GLY A 53 6.77 -16.82 -11.97
N THR A 54 6.07 -16.16 -11.06
CA THR A 54 4.61 -16.04 -11.07
C THR A 54 4.22 -14.63 -10.70
N VAL A 55 3.20 -14.08 -11.37
CA VAL A 55 2.57 -12.83 -10.96
C VAL A 55 1.06 -12.99 -10.96
N VAL A 56 0.42 -12.44 -9.93
CA VAL A 56 -1.03 -12.30 -9.84
C VAL A 56 -1.36 -10.82 -9.89
N PHE A 57 -2.35 -10.43 -10.67
CA PHE A 57 -2.71 -9.03 -10.84
C PHE A 57 -4.21 -8.84 -11.03
N THR A 58 -4.69 -7.64 -10.80
CA THR A 58 -6.08 -7.26 -11.04
C THR A 58 -6.29 -6.97 -12.51
N ARG A 59 -7.39 -7.44 -13.09
CA ARG A 59 -7.87 -7.07 -14.43
C ARG A 59 -9.33 -6.67 -14.38
N GLY A 60 -9.69 -5.67 -15.16
CA GLY A 60 -11.06 -5.16 -15.28
C GLY A 60 -11.33 -3.91 -14.45
N SER A 61 -12.58 -3.45 -14.43
CA SER A 61 -12.99 -2.22 -13.75
C SER A 61 -14.28 -2.39 -12.98
N GLY A 62 -14.49 -1.51 -11.98
CA GLY A 62 -15.69 -1.54 -11.15
C GLY A 62 -15.88 -2.92 -10.50
N THR A 63 -17.10 -3.45 -10.52
CA THR A 63 -17.41 -4.76 -9.94
C THR A 63 -17.02 -5.95 -10.84
N ALA A 64 -16.52 -5.69 -12.05
CA ALA A 64 -16.01 -6.72 -12.95
C ALA A 64 -14.54 -7.07 -12.71
N ARG A 65 -13.87 -6.50 -11.71
CA ARG A 65 -12.48 -6.81 -11.36
C ARG A 65 -12.33 -8.26 -10.98
N ARG A 66 -11.29 -8.92 -11.54
CA ARG A 66 -10.92 -10.30 -11.23
C ARG A 66 -9.41 -10.41 -11.12
N LEU A 67 -8.94 -11.45 -10.45
CA LEU A 67 -7.53 -11.77 -10.38
C LEU A 67 -7.13 -12.65 -11.56
N TYR A 68 -5.99 -12.33 -12.15
CA TYR A 68 -5.37 -13.07 -13.24
C TYR A 68 -3.96 -13.50 -12.84
N ILE A 69 -3.54 -14.64 -13.34
CA ILE A 69 -2.24 -15.25 -13.07
C ILE A 69 -1.50 -15.41 -14.38
N ALA A 70 -0.24 -15.02 -14.42
CA ALA A 70 0.71 -15.38 -15.46
C ALA A 70 1.95 -16.02 -14.85
N ARG A 71 2.55 -16.96 -15.58
CA ARG A 71 3.77 -17.67 -15.20
C ARG A 71 4.87 -17.39 -16.20
N ARG A 72 6.10 -17.34 -15.73
CA ARG A 72 7.26 -17.11 -16.56
C ARG A 72 8.00 -18.43 -16.81
N HIS A 73 8.21 -18.75 -18.08
CA HIS A 73 8.99 -19.89 -18.52
C HIS A 73 10.04 -19.42 -19.51
N ASP A 74 11.29 -19.76 -19.28
CA ASP A 74 12.42 -19.39 -20.14
C ASP A 74 12.45 -17.89 -20.51
N GLY A 75 12.18 -17.05 -19.49
CA GLY A 75 12.19 -15.60 -19.65
C GLY A 75 10.92 -15.00 -20.26
N THR A 76 9.96 -15.82 -20.74
CA THR A 76 8.74 -15.39 -21.39
C THR A 76 7.52 -15.62 -20.50
N TRP A 77 6.62 -14.63 -20.44
CA TRP A 77 5.35 -14.76 -19.72
C TRP A 77 4.32 -15.55 -20.53
N SER A 78 3.60 -16.43 -19.85
CA SER A 78 2.39 -17.04 -20.41
C SER A 78 1.30 -16.01 -20.64
N ALA A 79 0.33 -16.34 -21.50
CA ALA A 79 -0.92 -15.59 -21.51
C ALA A 79 -1.57 -15.61 -20.12
N PRO A 80 -2.08 -14.46 -19.62
CA PRO A 80 -2.77 -14.40 -18.33
C PRO A 80 -4.04 -15.25 -18.33
N MET A 81 -4.22 -16.03 -17.26
CA MET A 81 -5.43 -16.82 -17.04
C MET A 81 -6.13 -16.31 -15.78
N GLN A 82 -7.45 -16.26 -15.78
CA GLN A 82 -8.21 -15.90 -14.58
C GLN A 82 -7.88 -16.89 -13.46
N ALA A 83 -7.64 -16.38 -12.26
CA ALA A 83 -7.35 -17.20 -11.10
C ALA A 83 -8.55 -18.10 -10.77
N PRO A 84 -8.34 -19.41 -10.48
CA PRO A 84 -9.43 -20.36 -10.31
C PRO A 84 -10.34 -20.07 -9.11
N PHE A 85 -9.88 -19.24 -8.18
CA PHE A 85 -10.62 -18.79 -7.00
C PHE A 85 -11.27 -17.42 -7.16
N SER A 86 -11.13 -16.78 -8.33
CA SER A 86 -11.64 -15.43 -8.62
C SER A 86 -12.65 -15.50 -9.78
N ASP A 87 -13.84 -16.00 -9.49
CA ASP A 87 -14.87 -16.29 -10.51
C ASP A 87 -15.98 -15.21 -10.59
N ARG A 88 -16.81 -15.12 -9.57
CA ARG A 88 -18.04 -14.28 -9.58
C ARG A 88 -17.94 -13.00 -8.75
N TRP A 89 -17.03 -12.96 -7.77
CA TRP A 89 -16.87 -11.83 -6.88
C TRP A 89 -15.93 -10.78 -7.47
N MET A 90 -16.05 -9.54 -7.04
CA MET A 90 -15.05 -8.52 -7.30
C MET A 90 -13.82 -8.83 -6.44
N ASP A 91 -12.79 -9.39 -7.06
CA ASP A 91 -11.51 -9.70 -6.43
C ASP A 91 -10.42 -8.83 -7.03
N PHE A 92 -9.64 -8.15 -6.20
CA PHE A 92 -8.67 -7.16 -6.66
C PHE A 92 -7.57 -6.88 -5.61
N GLU A 93 -6.59 -6.08 -5.97
CA GLU A 93 -5.49 -5.65 -5.11
C GLU A 93 -4.78 -6.81 -4.41
N PRO A 94 -4.27 -7.79 -5.16
CA PRO A 94 -3.54 -8.89 -4.58
C PRO A 94 -2.19 -8.44 -4.00
N THR A 95 -1.74 -9.14 -2.97
CA THR A 95 -0.37 -9.09 -2.46
C THR A 95 0.12 -10.49 -2.17
N MET A 96 1.35 -10.81 -2.60
CA MET A 96 1.99 -12.10 -2.34
C MET A 96 2.73 -12.03 -1.01
N ALA A 97 2.62 -13.09 -0.20
CA ALA A 97 3.49 -13.25 0.95
C ALA A 97 4.95 -13.27 0.51
N PRO A 98 5.89 -12.68 1.29
CA PRO A 98 7.30 -12.60 0.91
C PRO A 98 7.99 -13.96 0.68
N ASP A 99 7.44 -15.04 1.21
CA ASP A 99 7.90 -16.42 0.98
C ASP A 99 7.15 -17.13 -0.17
N GLY A 100 6.17 -16.48 -0.79
CA GLY A 100 5.36 -17.03 -1.87
C GLY A 100 4.33 -18.08 -1.45
N SER A 101 4.15 -18.33 -0.15
CA SER A 101 3.31 -19.42 0.36
C SER A 101 1.80 -19.12 0.30
N TYR A 102 1.41 -17.86 0.23
CA TYR A 102 0.01 -17.44 0.13
C TYR A 102 -0.14 -16.07 -0.54
N LEU A 103 -1.37 -15.79 -0.91
CA LEU A 103 -1.81 -14.49 -1.42
C LEU A 103 -2.87 -13.92 -0.48
N VAL A 104 -2.81 -12.62 -0.23
CA VAL A 104 -3.91 -11.85 0.37
C VAL A 104 -4.48 -10.92 -0.70
N PHE A 105 -5.79 -10.77 -0.74
CA PHE A 105 -6.46 -9.94 -1.74
C PHE A 105 -7.76 -9.37 -1.18
N VAL A 106 -8.29 -8.36 -1.83
CA VAL A 106 -9.59 -7.77 -1.51
C VAL A 106 -10.69 -8.52 -2.25
N SER A 107 -11.79 -8.79 -1.57
CA SER A 107 -13.00 -9.35 -2.17
C SER A 107 -14.26 -8.74 -1.58
N ASN A 108 -15.26 -8.50 -2.45
CA ASN A 108 -16.58 -8.06 -2.00
C ASN A 108 -17.50 -9.23 -1.62
N ARG A 109 -16.97 -10.47 -1.58
CA ARG A 109 -17.75 -11.63 -1.17
C ARG A 109 -18.17 -11.53 0.29
N PRO A 110 -19.42 -11.89 0.65
CA PRO A 110 -19.84 -11.97 2.04
C PRO A 110 -19.08 -13.06 2.79
N ALA A 111 -19.00 -12.96 4.13
CA ALA A 111 -18.16 -13.79 4.97
C ALA A 111 -18.34 -15.32 4.77
N ASN A 112 -19.56 -15.74 4.47
CA ASN A 112 -19.90 -17.14 4.21
C ASN A 112 -19.89 -17.51 2.71
N GLY A 113 -19.50 -16.58 1.82
CA GLY A 113 -19.51 -16.76 0.37
C GLY A 113 -20.90 -16.84 -0.26
N ILE A 114 -21.98 -16.56 0.48
CA ILE A 114 -23.38 -16.65 0.04
C ILE A 114 -24.06 -15.32 0.27
N GLY A 115 -24.91 -14.87 -0.69
CA GLY A 115 -25.69 -13.64 -0.57
C GLY A 115 -25.26 -12.55 -1.52
N HIS A 116 -25.51 -11.31 -1.12
CA HIS A 116 -25.17 -10.13 -1.90
C HIS A 116 -23.72 -9.70 -1.68
N PRO A 117 -23.05 -9.10 -2.70
CA PRO A 117 -21.76 -8.49 -2.54
C PRO A 117 -21.76 -7.45 -1.42
N LEU A 118 -20.61 -7.30 -0.74
CA LEU A 118 -20.45 -6.26 0.28
C LEU A 118 -20.56 -4.87 -0.34
N ASP A 119 -21.30 -4.00 0.31
CA ASP A 119 -21.35 -2.58 -0.02
C ASP A 119 -20.18 -1.84 0.63
N GLY A 120 -19.62 -0.88 -0.09
CA GLY A 120 -18.60 0.02 0.43
C GLY A 120 -19.24 1.29 1.01
N ASP A 121 -18.50 1.91 1.93
CA ASP A 121 -18.86 3.21 2.51
C ASP A 121 -17.56 4.02 2.72
N TRP A 122 -17.44 5.13 2.02
CA TRP A 122 -16.35 6.09 2.18
C TRP A 122 -16.73 7.47 1.68
N GLY A 123 -16.09 8.51 2.22
CA GLY A 123 -16.41 9.90 1.89
C GLY A 123 -17.88 10.25 2.16
N GLY A 124 -18.50 9.58 3.15
CA GLY A 124 -19.90 9.78 3.51
C GLY A 124 -20.91 9.27 2.46
N LYS A 125 -20.48 8.36 1.56
CA LYS A 125 -21.32 7.80 0.49
C LYS A 125 -21.29 6.28 0.50
N ALA A 126 -22.45 5.65 0.30
CA ALA A 126 -22.56 4.23 0.07
C ALA A 126 -22.26 3.88 -1.40
N TYR A 127 -21.56 2.78 -1.61
CA TYR A 127 -21.20 2.26 -2.93
C TYR A 127 -21.65 0.80 -3.05
N PRO A 128 -22.85 0.54 -3.57
CA PRO A 128 -23.42 -0.80 -3.66
C PRO A 128 -22.49 -1.80 -4.38
N GLY A 129 -22.22 -2.94 -3.75
CA GLY A 129 -21.40 -4.01 -4.28
C GLY A 129 -19.91 -3.66 -4.44
N ARG A 130 -19.46 -2.52 -3.93
CA ARG A 130 -18.06 -2.07 -4.04
C ARG A 130 -17.28 -2.16 -2.73
N GLY A 131 -17.85 -2.78 -1.71
CA GLY A 131 -17.14 -3.05 -0.47
C GLY A 131 -16.03 -4.07 -0.63
N GLY A 132 -15.23 -4.23 0.40
CA GLY A 132 -14.13 -5.18 0.41
C GLY A 132 -13.76 -5.65 1.80
N ASN A 133 -13.40 -6.92 1.88
CA ASN A 133 -12.71 -7.53 3.01
C ASN A 133 -11.45 -8.23 2.51
N LEU A 134 -10.49 -8.44 3.39
CA LEU A 134 -9.27 -9.17 3.08
C LEU A 134 -9.50 -10.67 3.18
N TRP A 135 -9.08 -11.36 2.14
CA TRP A 135 -9.14 -12.81 2.00
C TRP A 135 -7.76 -13.36 1.74
N ARG A 136 -7.47 -14.52 2.27
CA ARG A 136 -6.23 -15.24 2.04
C ARG A 136 -6.51 -16.51 1.23
N VAL A 137 -5.62 -16.83 0.31
CA VAL A 137 -5.58 -18.12 -0.38
C VAL A 137 -4.17 -18.68 -0.32
N ASP A 138 -4.04 -19.91 0.18
CA ASP A 138 -2.76 -20.58 0.31
C ASP A 138 -2.36 -21.24 -1.03
N ARG A 139 -1.06 -21.29 -1.28
CA ARG A 139 -0.51 -22.06 -2.38
C ARG A 139 -0.53 -23.54 -2.01
N VAL A 140 -1.01 -24.37 -2.93
CA VAL A 140 -1.09 -25.83 -2.76
C VAL A 140 -0.43 -26.49 -3.99
N GLY A 141 0.78 -26.97 -3.81
CA GLY A 141 1.59 -27.43 -4.93
C GLY A 141 1.78 -26.31 -5.97
N ASP A 142 1.47 -26.60 -7.23
CA ASP A 142 1.51 -25.59 -8.30
C ASP A 142 0.23 -24.78 -8.45
N GLY A 143 -0.78 -25.04 -7.62
CA GLY A 143 -2.09 -24.40 -7.64
C GLY A 143 -2.36 -23.53 -6.42
N TRP A 144 -3.65 -23.28 -6.20
CA TRP A 144 -4.19 -22.45 -5.11
C TRP A 144 -5.32 -23.20 -4.42
N GLY A 145 -5.38 -23.05 -3.11
CA GLY A 145 -6.44 -23.58 -2.26
C GLY A 145 -7.75 -22.79 -2.34
N THR A 146 -8.59 -22.99 -1.34
CA THR A 146 -9.85 -22.25 -1.18
C THR A 146 -9.60 -20.96 -0.42
N PRO A 147 -10.08 -19.81 -0.90
CA PRO A 147 -9.97 -18.55 -0.17
C PRO A 147 -10.65 -18.59 1.21
N GLN A 148 -9.98 -18.03 2.20
CA GLN A 148 -10.47 -17.89 3.55
C GLN A 148 -10.51 -16.42 3.93
N ARG A 149 -11.64 -15.96 4.49
CA ARG A 149 -11.76 -14.59 4.98
C ARG A 149 -10.85 -14.40 6.19
N LEU A 150 -10.08 -13.32 6.23
CA LEU A 150 -9.32 -12.97 7.42
C LEU A 150 -10.25 -12.60 8.60
N PRO A 151 -9.78 -12.75 9.84
CA PRO A 151 -10.61 -12.50 11.04
C PRO A 151 -11.16 -11.07 11.11
N ASP A 152 -12.24 -10.88 11.88
CA ASP A 152 -12.89 -9.59 12.07
C ASP A 152 -11.98 -8.52 12.70
N VAL A 153 -10.96 -8.91 13.43
CA VAL A 153 -9.94 -7.97 13.96
C VAL A 153 -9.19 -7.23 12.85
N VAL A 154 -9.09 -7.83 11.66
CA VAL A 154 -8.58 -7.21 10.42
C VAL A 154 -9.74 -6.60 9.64
N ASN A 155 -10.80 -7.39 9.41
CA ASN A 155 -11.97 -7.04 8.61
C ASN A 155 -13.07 -6.33 9.44
N ALA A 156 -12.70 -5.25 10.13
CA ALA A 156 -13.62 -4.49 10.96
C ALA A 156 -14.47 -3.50 10.13
N GLY A 157 -15.32 -4.01 9.27
CA GLY A 157 -16.17 -3.24 8.35
C GLY A 157 -16.15 -3.81 6.95
N THR A 158 -16.71 -3.09 5.99
CA THR A 158 -16.86 -3.52 4.60
C THR A 158 -16.06 -2.68 3.61
N SER A 159 -15.20 -1.78 4.09
CA SER A 159 -14.33 -0.93 3.27
C SER A 159 -12.87 -1.09 3.72
N ILE A 160 -12.36 -2.30 3.52
CA ILE A 160 -10.98 -2.70 3.84
C ILE A 160 -10.30 -3.07 2.53
N PHE A 161 -9.19 -2.38 2.18
CA PHE A 161 -8.59 -2.41 0.86
C PHE A 161 -7.06 -2.51 0.91
N SER A 162 -6.45 -2.74 -0.24
CA SER A 162 -5.01 -2.60 -0.53
C SER A 162 -4.09 -3.26 0.50
N PRO A 163 -4.19 -4.59 0.71
CA PRO A 163 -3.31 -5.27 1.64
C PRO A 163 -1.87 -5.31 1.15
N THR A 164 -0.94 -5.30 2.10
CA THR A 164 0.46 -5.70 1.89
C THR A 164 0.93 -6.52 3.08
N VAL A 165 1.83 -7.49 2.84
CA VAL A 165 2.26 -8.47 3.83
C VAL A 165 3.75 -8.29 4.11
N THR A 166 4.14 -8.23 5.38
CA THR A 166 5.54 -8.25 5.81
C THR A 166 6.02 -9.68 6.10
N LYS A 167 7.34 -9.88 6.19
CA LYS A 167 7.95 -11.20 6.39
C LYS A 167 7.50 -11.92 7.67
N ASP A 168 7.11 -11.17 8.70
CA ASP A 168 6.56 -11.69 9.94
C ASP A 168 5.06 -12.04 9.85
N GLY A 169 4.45 -11.90 8.66
CA GLY A 169 3.03 -12.14 8.42
C GLY A 169 2.11 -10.99 8.82
N SER A 170 2.66 -9.89 9.35
CA SER A 170 1.85 -8.70 9.65
C SER A 170 1.31 -8.07 8.38
N LEU A 171 0.15 -7.40 8.49
CA LEU A 171 -0.53 -6.74 7.38
C LEU A 171 -0.49 -5.23 7.56
N CYS A 172 -0.21 -4.51 6.46
CA CYS A 172 -0.64 -3.13 6.31
C CYS A 172 -1.76 -3.08 5.27
N PHE A 173 -2.73 -2.22 5.46
CA PHE A 173 -3.91 -2.14 4.60
C PHE A 173 -4.62 -0.81 4.79
N VAL A 174 -5.54 -0.51 3.87
CA VAL A 174 -6.41 0.67 3.92
C VAL A 174 -7.68 0.36 4.70
N ARG A 175 -8.08 1.32 5.49
CA ARG A 175 -9.38 1.34 6.16
C ARG A 175 -9.96 2.74 6.10
N VAL A 176 -11.29 2.82 6.00
CA VAL A 176 -11.99 4.11 6.07
C VAL A 176 -12.03 4.59 7.51
N ASP A 177 -11.64 5.83 7.75
CA ASP A 177 -11.80 6.48 9.04
C ASP A 177 -13.28 6.81 9.26
N PRO A 178 -13.93 6.25 10.29
CA PRO A 178 -15.34 6.49 10.52
C PRO A 178 -15.67 7.94 10.91
N ALA A 179 -14.67 8.72 11.34
CA ALA A 179 -14.90 10.09 11.75
C ALA A 179 -15.11 11.05 10.57
N ASN A 180 -14.40 10.82 9.46
CA ASN A 180 -14.41 11.74 8.32
C ASN A 180 -14.55 11.06 6.94
N GLY A 181 -14.57 9.73 6.90
CA GLY A 181 -14.67 8.96 5.66
C GLY A 181 -13.41 8.93 4.80
N ALA A 182 -12.29 9.45 5.29
CA ALA A 182 -11.00 9.42 4.60
C ALA A 182 -10.37 8.03 4.67
N PHE A 183 -9.53 7.70 3.70
CA PHE A 183 -8.73 6.49 3.75
C PHE A 183 -7.53 6.68 4.67
N ARG A 184 -7.23 5.66 5.49
CA ARG A 184 -6.08 5.63 6.39
C ARG A 184 -5.36 4.30 6.29
N LEU A 185 -4.05 4.34 6.48
CA LEU A 185 -3.23 3.13 6.56
C LEU A 185 -3.24 2.57 7.96
N TYR A 186 -3.48 1.28 8.07
CA TYR A 186 -3.48 0.53 9.32
C TYR A 186 -2.48 -0.61 9.25
N ARG A 187 -1.94 -0.98 10.40
CA ARG A 187 -1.13 -2.18 10.58
C ARG A 187 -1.79 -3.12 11.58
N SER A 188 -1.96 -4.38 11.20
CA SER A 188 -2.29 -5.47 12.12
C SER A 188 -1.08 -6.40 12.24
N ARG A 189 -0.50 -6.47 13.45
CA ARG A 189 0.65 -7.35 13.71
C ARG A 189 0.19 -8.81 13.78
N TYR A 190 1.01 -9.70 13.22
CA TYR A 190 0.79 -11.15 13.35
C TYR A 190 1.70 -11.72 14.41
N VAL A 191 1.13 -12.11 15.54
CA VAL A 191 1.87 -12.56 16.74
C VAL A 191 1.31 -13.88 17.22
N HIS A 192 2.17 -14.88 17.39
CA HIS A 192 1.79 -16.23 17.84
C HIS A 192 0.61 -16.83 17.05
N GLY A 193 0.64 -16.69 15.73
CA GLY A 193 -0.39 -17.25 14.86
C GLY A 193 -1.71 -16.47 14.80
N ARG A 194 -1.75 -15.23 15.34
CA ARG A 194 -2.98 -14.41 15.39
C ARG A 194 -2.73 -12.96 15.01
N TYR A 195 -3.67 -12.40 14.27
CA TYR A 195 -3.70 -10.96 14.03
C TYR A 195 -4.11 -10.20 15.28
N GLN A 196 -3.42 -9.11 15.55
CA GLN A 196 -3.73 -8.19 16.64
C GLN A 196 -4.66 -7.07 16.15
N ALA A 197 -5.26 -6.32 17.09
CA ALA A 197 -6.05 -5.14 16.73
C ALA A 197 -5.25 -4.19 15.83
N ALA A 198 -5.86 -3.80 14.72
CA ALA A 198 -5.22 -2.94 13.76
C ALA A 198 -5.04 -1.53 14.34
N GLN A 199 -3.86 -0.95 14.15
CA GLN A 199 -3.50 0.39 14.59
C GLN A 199 -3.22 1.27 13.37
N ALA A 200 -3.71 2.50 13.40
CA ALA A 200 -3.42 3.48 12.36
C ALA A 200 -1.91 3.80 12.34
N LEU A 201 -1.34 3.95 11.14
CA LEU A 201 0.05 4.38 10.99
C LEU A 201 0.14 5.89 11.20
N ALA A 202 1.10 6.31 12.03
CA ALA A 202 1.37 7.72 12.29
C ALA A 202 2.33 8.27 11.22
N LEU A 203 1.79 8.69 10.08
CA LEU A 203 2.54 9.23 8.94
C LEU A 203 2.59 10.76 8.92
N GLY A 204 2.08 11.42 9.95
CA GLY A 204 2.00 12.88 10.02
C GLY A 204 1.02 13.48 9.01
N GLY A 205 0.89 14.80 9.04
CA GLY A 205 -0.09 15.54 8.25
C GLY A 205 -1.35 15.85 9.06
N ASP A 206 -2.33 16.47 8.41
CA ASP A 206 -3.64 16.72 8.98
C ASP A 206 -4.61 15.56 8.68
N ASP A 207 -5.78 15.58 9.31
CA ASP A 207 -6.80 14.56 9.11
C ASP A 207 -7.66 14.78 7.84
N ALA A 208 -7.30 15.77 7.01
CA ALA A 208 -8.08 16.16 5.84
C ALA A 208 -7.71 15.35 4.59
N HIS A 209 -6.52 14.75 4.54
CA HIS A 209 -6.06 13.96 3.39
C HIS A 209 -6.33 12.46 3.57
N SER A 210 -6.28 11.72 2.48
CA SER A 210 -6.33 10.26 2.45
C SER A 210 -4.95 9.67 2.14
N ASP A 211 -4.61 8.58 2.85
CA ASP A 211 -3.46 7.73 2.54
C ASP A 211 -3.98 6.34 2.15
N TYR A 212 -3.51 5.81 1.02
CA TYR A 212 -3.99 4.55 0.45
C TYR A 212 -2.89 3.79 -0.30
N ASP A 213 -3.19 2.59 -0.75
CA ASP A 213 -2.32 1.71 -1.54
C ASP A 213 -0.91 1.50 -0.97
N PRO A 214 -0.79 0.99 0.27
CA PRO A 214 0.50 0.77 0.88
C PRO A 214 1.30 -0.33 0.19
N ALA A 215 2.58 -0.11 -0.06
CA ALA A 215 3.57 -1.09 -0.48
C ALA A 215 4.70 -1.12 0.55
N VAL A 216 4.63 -2.03 1.53
CA VAL A 216 5.61 -2.12 2.62
C VAL A 216 6.73 -3.09 2.25
N ALA A 217 7.97 -2.70 2.54
CA ALA A 217 9.11 -3.61 2.43
C ALA A 217 8.89 -4.85 3.31
N PRO A 218 9.30 -6.06 2.89
CA PRO A 218 9.08 -7.29 3.66
C PRO A 218 9.66 -7.26 5.07
N ASP A 219 10.77 -6.56 5.27
CA ASP A 219 11.41 -6.35 6.57
C ASP A 219 10.78 -5.19 7.38
N GLY A 220 9.81 -4.48 6.80
CA GLY A 220 9.17 -3.33 7.41
C GLY A 220 10.03 -2.06 7.43
N SER A 221 11.15 -2.00 6.72
CA SER A 221 12.10 -0.89 6.77
C SER A 221 11.61 0.39 6.09
N PHE A 222 10.76 0.28 5.08
CA PHE A 222 10.13 1.41 4.42
C PHE A 222 8.72 1.06 3.93
N LEU A 223 7.97 2.10 3.61
CA LEU A 223 6.61 2.07 3.10
C LEU A 223 6.50 3.07 1.95
N VAL A 224 6.05 2.63 0.79
CA VAL A 224 5.53 3.51 -0.28
C VAL A 224 4.01 3.49 -0.22
N PHE A 225 3.38 4.61 -0.48
CA PHE A 225 1.92 4.73 -0.47
C PHE A 225 1.47 5.90 -1.34
N SER A 226 0.21 5.87 -1.75
CA SER A 226 -0.44 6.97 -2.45
C SER A 226 -1.10 7.90 -1.44
N SER A 227 -1.08 9.21 -1.70
CA SER A 227 -1.71 10.19 -0.83
C SER A 227 -2.16 11.42 -1.62
N ASP A 228 -3.28 12.01 -1.22
CA ASP A 228 -3.73 13.30 -1.70
C ASP A 228 -3.25 14.48 -0.82
N ARG A 229 -2.29 14.23 0.10
CA ARG A 229 -1.63 15.27 0.89
C ARG A 229 -0.89 16.28 0.01
N PRO A 230 -0.80 17.57 0.41
CA PRO A 230 0.04 18.51 -0.32
C PRO A 230 1.50 18.00 -0.42
N PRO A 231 2.17 18.16 -1.60
CA PRO A 231 1.76 18.95 -2.77
C PRO A 231 0.98 18.19 -3.86
N ALA A 232 0.31 17.07 -3.53
CA ALA A 232 -0.42 16.27 -4.52
C ALA A 232 -1.40 17.12 -5.36
N PRO A 233 -1.54 16.83 -6.66
CA PRO A 233 -2.50 17.51 -7.50
C PRO A 233 -3.94 17.17 -7.10
N SER A 234 -4.86 18.10 -7.30
CA SER A 234 -6.27 17.98 -6.89
C SER A 234 -7.06 16.82 -7.55
N ASN A 235 -6.49 16.17 -8.55
CA ASN A 235 -7.15 15.15 -9.39
C ASN A 235 -6.48 13.76 -9.32
N GLY A 236 -5.65 13.50 -8.32
CA GLY A 236 -4.96 12.22 -8.12
C GLY A 236 -4.07 12.26 -6.89
N GLY A 237 -3.62 11.10 -6.44
CA GLY A 237 -2.62 10.99 -5.39
C GLY A 237 -1.21 11.01 -5.95
N ASP A 238 -0.28 11.56 -5.18
CA ASP A 238 1.16 11.37 -5.42
C ASP A 238 1.65 10.17 -4.64
N LEU A 239 2.74 9.57 -5.12
CA LEU A 239 3.42 8.50 -4.41
C LEU A 239 4.41 9.09 -3.41
N PHE A 240 4.34 8.62 -2.17
CA PHE A 240 5.21 9.01 -1.07
C PHE A 240 5.98 7.80 -0.53
N ILE A 241 7.16 8.04 0.01
CA ILE A 241 7.94 7.04 0.76
C ILE A 241 8.16 7.51 2.19
N ALA A 242 7.98 6.60 3.16
CA ALA A 242 8.34 6.81 4.55
C ALA A 242 9.22 5.66 5.04
N PHE A 243 10.14 5.95 5.95
CA PHE A 243 11.08 4.98 6.50
C PHE A 243 10.73 4.66 7.95
N ALA A 244 10.86 3.40 8.33
CA ALA A 244 10.68 2.99 9.71
C ALA A 244 11.72 3.63 10.61
N THR A 245 11.27 4.16 11.75
CA THR A 245 12.11 4.61 12.86
C THR A 245 12.00 3.60 14.00
N ARG A 246 12.66 3.88 15.15
CA ARG A 246 12.55 2.97 16.31
C ARG A 246 11.09 2.70 16.71
N ASP A 247 10.26 3.74 16.75
CA ASP A 247 8.93 3.67 17.35
C ASP A 247 7.80 4.12 16.40
N SER A 248 8.14 4.59 15.19
CA SER A 248 7.17 5.18 14.24
C SER A 248 7.70 5.17 12.80
N TRP A 249 7.26 6.12 12.00
CA TRP A 249 7.68 6.38 10.63
C TRP A 249 8.32 7.76 10.50
N SER A 250 9.25 7.93 9.57
CA SER A 250 9.75 9.25 9.20
C SER A 250 8.64 10.10 8.58
N ALA A 251 8.86 11.41 8.50
CA ALA A 251 8.04 12.25 7.63
C ALA A 251 8.09 11.66 6.20
N PRO A 252 6.92 11.54 5.51
CA PRO A 252 6.87 11.07 4.14
C PRO A 252 7.59 12.01 3.18
N VAL A 253 8.29 11.42 2.22
CA VAL A 253 8.98 12.13 1.13
C VAL A 253 8.21 11.88 -0.15
N ASP A 254 7.85 12.95 -0.85
CA ASP A 254 7.22 12.89 -2.17
C ASP A 254 8.20 12.32 -3.20
N LEU A 255 7.77 11.30 -3.94
CA LEU A 255 8.53 10.71 -5.03
C LEU A 255 8.45 11.54 -6.33
N GLY A 256 7.58 12.56 -6.37
CA GLY A 256 7.35 13.39 -7.56
C GLY A 256 6.62 12.66 -8.69
N VAL A 257 5.86 11.62 -8.37
CA VAL A 257 5.16 10.77 -9.33
C VAL A 257 3.71 10.61 -8.92
N VAL A 258 2.80 10.93 -9.84
CA VAL A 258 1.35 10.67 -9.69
C VAL A 258 1.07 9.20 -9.95
N GLY A 259 0.36 8.53 -9.03
CA GLY A 259 0.00 7.14 -9.21
C GLY A 259 -0.71 6.54 -8.00
N ASP A 260 -1.31 5.38 -8.23
CA ASP A 260 -2.02 4.58 -7.26
C ASP A 260 -1.69 3.08 -7.39
N GLU A 261 -2.30 2.26 -6.53
CA GLU A 261 -2.16 0.80 -6.54
C GLU A 261 -0.70 0.31 -6.50
N ALA A 262 0.14 1.00 -5.69
CA ALA A 262 1.56 0.74 -5.54
C ALA A 262 1.85 -0.71 -5.10
N ARG A 263 2.85 -1.37 -5.72
CA ARG A 263 3.33 -2.71 -5.35
C ARG A 263 4.83 -2.82 -5.53
N LEU A 264 5.51 -3.44 -4.57
CA LEU A 264 6.94 -3.74 -4.72
C LEU A 264 7.15 -4.94 -5.64
N GLY A 265 8.15 -4.84 -6.48
CA GLY A 265 8.67 -5.98 -7.24
C GLY A 265 9.42 -6.98 -6.36
N PRO A 266 9.78 -8.17 -6.90
CA PRO A 266 10.47 -9.21 -6.13
C PRO A 266 11.86 -8.80 -5.65
N ASP A 267 12.46 -7.78 -6.24
CA ASP A 267 13.74 -7.17 -5.82
C ASP A 267 13.57 -6.18 -4.65
N HIS A 268 12.35 -5.83 -4.29
CA HIS A 268 11.95 -4.84 -3.28
C HIS A 268 12.58 -3.44 -3.50
N ARG A 269 13.03 -3.16 -4.73
CA ARG A 269 13.66 -1.91 -5.16
C ARG A 269 12.95 -1.29 -6.36
N THR A 270 12.19 -2.09 -7.08
CA THR A 270 11.31 -1.65 -8.16
C THR A 270 9.89 -1.49 -7.62
N LEU A 271 9.33 -0.31 -7.78
CA LEU A 271 7.92 -0.04 -7.52
C LEU A 271 7.14 -0.17 -8.82
N TYR A 272 6.04 -0.91 -8.79
CA TYR A 272 5.01 -0.92 -9.82
C TYR A 272 3.80 -0.13 -9.32
N PHE A 273 3.18 0.64 -10.20
CA PHE A 273 2.03 1.47 -9.85
C PHE A 273 1.16 1.75 -11.08
N SER A 274 -0.10 2.07 -10.87
CA SER A 274 -1.01 2.51 -11.92
C SER A 274 -0.83 4.03 -12.12
N ALA A 275 -0.49 4.44 -13.35
CA ALA A 275 -0.36 5.86 -13.69
C ALA A 275 -1.67 6.42 -14.27
N ALA A 276 -1.70 7.71 -14.56
CA ALA A 276 -2.87 8.42 -15.09
C ALA A 276 -3.41 7.85 -16.43
N ASP A 277 -2.59 7.11 -17.17
CA ASP A 277 -2.99 6.41 -18.40
C ASP A 277 -3.65 5.05 -18.14
N HIS A 278 -3.88 4.70 -16.87
CA HIS A 278 -4.42 3.43 -16.41
C HIS A 278 -3.59 2.20 -16.80
N ARG A 279 -2.27 2.39 -16.90
CA ARG A 279 -1.31 1.31 -17.16
C ARG A 279 -0.36 1.15 -16.00
N ILE A 280 0.20 -0.05 -15.85
CA ILE A 280 1.25 -0.32 -14.88
C ILE A 280 2.56 0.30 -15.37
N HIS A 281 3.10 1.20 -14.55
CA HIS A 281 4.41 1.81 -14.71
C HIS A 281 5.38 1.27 -13.66
N ARG A 282 6.66 1.57 -13.82
CA ARG A 282 7.69 1.16 -12.84
C ARG A 282 8.60 2.33 -12.49
N LEU A 283 9.04 2.36 -11.25
CA LEU A 283 9.99 3.33 -10.69
C LEU A 283 11.06 2.60 -9.89
N ALA A 284 12.33 2.91 -10.11
CA ALA A 284 13.42 2.44 -9.25
C ALA A 284 13.46 3.28 -7.97
N LEU A 285 13.44 2.63 -6.81
CA LEU A 285 13.46 3.30 -5.50
C LEU A 285 14.90 3.59 -4.99
N ASP A 286 15.93 3.15 -5.72
CA ASP A 286 17.33 3.30 -5.32
C ASP A 286 17.72 4.71 -4.87
N PRO A 287 17.30 5.81 -5.53
CA PRO A 287 17.68 7.15 -5.10
C PRO A 287 17.26 7.48 -3.67
N TRP A 288 16.03 7.11 -3.27
CA TRP A 288 15.50 7.37 -1.93
C TRP A 288 16.05 6.39 -0.89
N LEU A 289 16.20 5.11 -1.24
CA LEU A 289 16.78 4.09 -0.37
C LEU A 289 18.25 4.40 -0.03
N ALA A 290 19.05 4.87 -1.00
CA ALA A 290 20.44 5.26 -0.79
C ALA A 290 20.57 6.49 0.12
N GLN A 291 19.73 7.50 -0.06
CA GLN A 291 19.71 8.69 0.80
C GLN A 291 19.41 8.34 2.25
N HIS A 292 18.46 7.44 2.50
CA HIS A 292 18.15 7.02 3.87
C HIS A 292 19.29 6.23 4.51
N ALA A 293 20.01 5.40 3.76
CA ALA A 293 21.15 4.62 4.26
C ALA A 293 22.30 5.50 4.74
N THR A 294 22.48 6.69 4.15
CA THR A 294 23.54 7.66 4.52
C THR A 294 23.18 8.51 5.74
N VAL A 295 21.90 8.58 6.14
CA VAL A 295 21.41 9.38 7.27
C VAL A 295 21.31 8.55 8.57
N LYS A 296 21.55 7.25 8.51
CA LYS A 296 21.54 6.40 9.70
C LYS A 296 22.81 6.68 10.54
N PRO A 297 22.68 7.19 11.81
CA PRO A 297 23.83 7.48 12.68
C PRO A 297 24.60 6.22 13.09
#